data_89f956488bbf14705d423a65e2033a06
#
_entry.id   89f956488bbf14705d423a65e2033a06
#
_cell.length_a   1.000
_cell.length_b   1.000
_cell.length_c   1.000
_cell.angle_alpha   90.00
_cell.angle_beta   90.00
_cell.angle_gamma   90.00
#
_symmetry.space_group_name_H-M   'P 1'
#
loop_
_entity.id
_entity.type
_entity.pdbx_description
1 polymer ?
#
loop_
_entity_poly.entity_id
_entity_poly.type
_entity_poly.pdbx_seq_one_letter_code
_entity_poly.pdbx_strand_id
1 'polypeptide(L)'
;HVSEAFSEDPVRILRVARFSAKLCDFRIAEETMALMTLMVENGEADALVPERIWAEVSRGFASRHPLNMIDALSRCGFPVDPDNSAMREVLSKAVSEDLCLDARFALMTAFCRNAEEAQQTAANLRTPVALQQLCSCFRTLLPLFAEAVDAQTAGALLERGDALRRPERMALMIRMWEVLSQKNVEKLLKASELWCGVNAGAVAKAQTNPRLIPAAVRAARIEALQPLFAASEKAGNHGHDGSQ
;
A
#
# COMPACT_ATOMS: atom_id res chain seq x y z
N HIS A 1 24.09 7.26 -28.26
CA HIS A 1 25.45 6.74 -28.13
C HIS A 1 25.73 6.39 -26.68
N VAL A 2 25.96 5.13 -26.40
CA VAL A 2 26.31 4.64 -25.08
C VAL A 2 27.84 4.62 -24.98
N SER A 3 28.41 5.29 -23.96
CA SER A 3 29.86 5.27 -23.75
C SER A 3 30.27 3.96 -23.04
N GLU A 4 31.52 3.52 -23.23
CA GLU A 4 32.10 2.35 -22.53
C GLU A 4 31.99 2.51 -21.00
N ALA A 5 32.06 3.73 -20.50
CA ALA A 5 31.84 4.04 -19.10
C ALA A 5 30.48 3.53 -18.55
N PHE A 6 29.49 3.23 -19.40
CA PHE A 6 28.19 2.72 -18.92
C PHE A 6 28.33 1.40 -18.16
N SER A 7 29.19 0.49 -18.62
CA SER A 7 29.44 -0.82 -18.00
C SER A 7 30.25 -0.77 -16.70
N GLU A 8 30.82 0.39 -16.34
CA GLU A 8 31.62 0.51 -15.10
C GLU A 8 30.78 0.48 -13.80
N ASP A 9 29.47 0.75 -13.88
CA ASP A 9 28.60 0.86 -12.71
C ASP A 9 27.20 0.27 -13.00
N PRO A 10 26.89 -0.93 -12.46
CA PRO A 10 25.61 -1.62 -12.68
C PRO A 10 24.38 -0.82 -12.21
N VAL A 11 24.55 0.16 -11.32
CA VAL A 11 23.42 1.05 -10.93
C VAL A 11 22.87 1.84 -12.10
N ARG A 12 23.63 1.97 -13.20
CA ARG A 12 23.14 2.66 -14.39
C ARG A 12 21.97 1.95 -15.04
N ILE A 13 21.82 0.63 -14.89
CA ILE A 13 20.62 -0.13 -15.31
C ILE A 13 19.38 0.47 -14.61
N LEU A 14 19.43 0.59 -13.29
CA LEU A 14 18.33 1.15 -12.50
C LEU A 14 18.07 2.63 -12.82
N ARG A 15 19.12 3.40 -13.08
CA ARG A 15 19.00 4.82 -13.45
C ARG A 15 18.30 5.00 -14.79
N VAL A 16 18.64 4.21 -15.80
CA VAL A 16 17.97 4.24 -17.12
C VAL A 16 16.51 3.87 -16.96
N ALA A 17 16.23 2.77 -16.24
CA ALA A 17 14.86 2.34 -15.96
C ALA A 17 14.06 3.42 -15.20
N ARG A 18 14.66 4.10 -14.21
CA ARG A 18 14.05 5.25 -13.54
C ARG A 18 13.80 6.42 -14.47
N PHE A 19 14.72 6.70 -15.38
CA PHE A 19 14.52 7.79 -16.35
C PHE A 19 13.38 7.50 -17.31
N SER A 20 13.13 6.23 -17.71
CA SER A 20 11.95 5.87 -18.51
C SER A 20 10.64 6.16 -17.77
N ALA A 21 10.62 6.01 -16.44
CA ALA A 21 9.46 6.35 -15.62
C ALA A 21 9.25 7.88 -15.49
N LYS A 22 10.32 8.67 -15.58
CA LYS A 22 10.26 10.15 -15.47
C LYS A 22 10.02 10.83 -16.81
N LEU A 23 10.62 10.31 -17.89
CA LEU A 23 10.66 10.89 -19.22
C LEU A 23 9.85 10.01 -20.18
N CYS A 24 8.53 9.99 -20.03
CA CYS A 24 7.63 9.08 -20.75
C CYS A 24 7.62 9.28 -22.27
N ASP A 25 8.02 10.46 -22.75
CA ASP A 25 8.10 10.78 -24.19
C ASP A 25 9.40 10.27 -24.85
N PHE A 26 10.34 9.76 -24.03
CA PHE A 26 11.61 9.23 -24.51
C PHE A 26 11.58 7.70 -24.51
N ARG A 27 12.27 7.12 -25.49
CA ARG A 27 12.50 5.68 -25.57
C ARG A 27 13.95 5.38 -25.23
N ILE A 28 14.17 4.25 -24.55
CA ILE A 28 15.52 3.71 -24.35
C ILE A 28 16.03 3.25 -25.72
N ALA A 29 17.21 3.74 -26.14
CA ALA A 29 17.83 3.32 -27.38
C ALA A 29 18.13 1.82 -27.34
N GLU A 30 18.02 1.14 -28.48
CA GLU A 30 18.22 -0.32 -28.58
C GLU A 30 19.62 -0.74 -28.12
N GLU A 31 20.64 0.04 -28.47
CA GLU A 31 22.03 -0.18 -28.05
C GLU A 31 22.17 -0.12 -26.50
N THR A 32 21.46 0.84 -25.87
CA THR A 32 21.43 0.96 -24.40
C THR A 32 20.73 -0.24 -23.78
N MET A 33 19.62 -0.67 -24.36
CA MET A 33 18.86 -1.84 -23.86
C MET A 33 19.70 -3.11 -24.00
N ALA A 34 20.36 -3.30 -25.16
CA ALA A 34 21.23 -4.45 -25.38
C ALA A 34 22.41 -4.50 -24.37
N LEU A 35 23.01 -3.34 -24.06
CA LEU A 35 24.05 -3.26 -23.05
C LEU A 35 23.54 -3.58 -21.65
N MET A 36 22.35 -3.05 -21.28
CA MET A 36 21.71 -3.39 -19.99
C MET A 36 21.46 -4.90 -19.88
N THR A 37 20.94 -5.52 -20.94
CA THR A 37 20.72 -6.98 -20.99
C THR A 37 22.03 -7.75 -20.78
N LEU A 38 23.07 -7.40 -21.50
CA LEU A 38 24.39 -8.02 -21.37
C LEU A 38 24.95 -7.91 -19.93
N MET A 39 24.80 -6.74 -19.29
CA MET A 39 25.24 -6.53 -17.92
C MET A 39 24.45 -7.40 -16.92
N VAL A 40 23.15 -7.59 -17.12
CA VAL A 40 22.32 -8.47 -16.29
C VAL A 40 22.72 -9.94 -16.51
N GLU A 41 22.89 -10.37 -17.76
CA GLU A 41 23.33 -11.74 -18.12
C GLU A 41 24.71 -12.07 -17.55
N ASN A 42 25.61 -11.10 -17.49
CA ASN A 42 26.93 -11.26 -16.89
C ASN A 42 26.90 -11.28 -15.34
N GLY A 43 25.75 -11.12 -14.70
CA GLY A 43 25.59 -11.11 -13.25
C GLY A 43 26.05 -9.80 -12.58
N GLU A 44 26.27 -8.74 -13.33
CA GLU A 44 26.67 -7.43 -12.75
C GLU A 44 25.58 -6.85 -11.84
N ALA A 45 24.31 -7.18 -12.11
CA ALA A 45 23.19 -6.79 -11.27
C ALA A 45 23.26 -7.36 -9.85
N ASP A 46 23.89 -8.52 -9.67
CA ASP A 46 24.04 -9.19 -8.36
C ASP A 46 25.02 -8.44 -7.43
N ALA A 47 25.87 -7.60 -7.99
CA ALA A 47 26.80 -6.75 -7.24
C ALA A 47 26.13 -5.48 -6.68
N LEU A 48 24.85 -5.23 -7.01
CA LEU A 48 24.13 -4.06 -6.53
C LEU A 48 23.79 -4.17 -5.04
N VAL A 49 24.21 -3.16 -4.28
CA VAL A 49 23.85 -3.07 -2.86
C VAL A 49 22.41 -2.55 -2.69
N PRO A 50 21.65 -3.08 -1.73
CA PRO A 50 20.21 -2.76 -1.56
C PRO A 50 19.92 -1.28 -1.42
N GLU A 51 20.78 -0.51 -0.76
CA GLU A 51 20.61 0.93 -0.56
C GLU A 51 20.66 1.70 -1.90
N ARG A 52 21.50 1.27 -2.83
CA ARG A 52 21.55 1.87 -4.18
C ARG A 52 20.35 1.47 -5.00
N ILE A 53 19.86 0.23 -4.86
CA ILE A 53 18.62 -0.23 -5.50
C ILE A 53 17.47 0.63 -5.00
N TRP A 54 17.29 0.74 -3.68
CA TRP A 54 16.20 1.53 -3.10
C TRP A 54 16.25 2.99 -3.50
N ALA A 55 17.44 3.60 -3.56
CA ALA A 55 17.61 4.99 -3.96
C ALA A 55 17.07 5.28 -5.38
N GLU A 56 17.19 4.34 -6.31
CA GLU A 56 16.68 4.50 -7.68
C GLU A 56 15.22 4.04 -7.80
N VAL A 57 14.85 2.92 -7.16
CA VAL A 57 13.48 2.38 -7.14
C VAL A 57 12.51 3.38 -6.53
N SER A 58 12.84 3.96 -5.38
CA SER A 58 11.98 4.94 -4.71
C SER A 58 11.65 6.15 -5.59
N ARG A 59 12.65 6.67 -6.32
CA ARG A 59 12.46 7.79 -7.25
C ARG A 59 11.63 7.40 -8.47
N GLY A 60 11.78 6.16 -8.96
CA GLY A 60 10.97 5.63 -10.06
C GLY A 60 9.52 5.45 -9.67
N PHE A 61 9.25 4.86 -8.50
CA PHE A 61 7.90 4.67 -7.97
C PHE A 61 7.20 5.99 -7.59
N ALA A 62 7.95 7.01 -7.22
CA ALA A 62 7.42 8.35 -6.98
C ALA A 62 7.04 9.10 -8.27
N SER A 63 7.47 8.61 -9.45
CA SER A 63 7.19 9.26 -10.73
C SER A 63 5.74 9.08 -11.19
N ARG A 64 5.38 9.73 -12.31
CA ARG A 64 4.05 9.60 -12.94
C ARG A 64 3.85 8.29 -13.70
N HIS A 65 4.93 7.63 -14.12
CA HIS A 65 4.88 6.44 -14.97
C HIS A 65 5.75 5.31 -14.40
N PRO A 66 5.53 4.86 -13.14
CA PRO A 66 6.39 3.85 -12.50
C PRO A 66 6.41 2.52 -13.25
N LEU A 67 5.36 2.18 -14.00
CA LEU A 67 5.30 0.98 -14.82
C LEU A 67 6.36 0.97 -15.92
N ASN A 68 6.73 2.12 -16.49
CA ASN A 68 7.81 2.19 -17.48
C ASN A 68 9.16 1.73 -16.90
N MET A 69 9.40 1.95 -15.59
CA MET A 69 10.58 1.42 -14.92
C MET A 69 10.54 -0.10 -14.83
N ILE A 70 9.39 -0.67 -14.45
CA ILE A 70 9.18 -2.11 -14.36
C ILE A 70 9.38 -2.74 -15.73
N ASP A 71 8.78 -2.17 -16.78
CA ASP A 71 8.91 -2.66 -18.16
C ASP A 71 10.35 -2.59 -18.67
N ALA A 72 11.08 -1.52 -18.39
CA ALA A 72 12.48 -1.39 -18.77
C ALA A 72 13.36 -2.43 -18.08
N LEU A 73 13.15 -2.67 -16.77
CA LEU A 73 13.88 -3.66 -15.99
C LEU A 73 13.58 -5.08 -16.47
N SER A 74 12.31 -5.41 -16.71
CA SER A 74 11.92 -6.71 -17.24
C SER A 74 12.56 -6.98 -18.61
N ARG A 75 12.51 -6.01 -19.52
CA ARG A 75 13.08 -6.14 -20.87
C ARG A 75 14.57 -6.42 -20.90
N CYS A 76 15.33 -5.96 -19.91
CA CYS A 76 16.76 -6.28 -19.80
C CYS A 76 17.05 -7.53 -18.92
N GLY A 77 16.01 -8.26 -18.51
CA GLY A 77 16.16 -9.50 -17.72
C GLY A 77 16.42 -9.27 -16.24
N PHE A 78 16.26 -8.05 -15.73
CA PHE A 78 16.33 -7.79 -14.29
C PHE A 78 15.18 -8.54 -13.57
N PRO A 79 15.39 -9.13 -12.37
CA PRO A 79 14.41 -10.00 -11.72
C PRO A 79 13.21 -9.19 -11.16
N VAL A 80 12.31 -8.80 -12.03
CA VAL A 80 11.01 -8.21 -11.71
C VAL A 80 9.93 -9.02 -12.42
N ASP A 81 8.73 -9.12 -11.83
CA ASP A 81 7.58 -9.78 -12.45
C ASP A 81 6.77 -8.76 -13.27
N PRO A 82 6.89 -8.78 -14.62
CA PRO A 82 6.16 -7.84 -15.48
C PRO A 82 4.72 -8.29 -15.72
N ASP A 83 4.40 -9.57 -15.51
CA ASP A 83 3.16 -10.19 -15.97
C ASP A 83 2.05 -10.19 -14.92
N ASN A 84 2.35 -9.71 -13.72
CA ASN A 84 1.34 -9.55 -12.67
C ASN A 84 0.38 -8.39 -13.01
N SER A 85 -0.65 -8.70 -13.82
CA SER A 85 -1.63 -7.71 -14.30
C SER A 85 -2.37 -7.01 -13.16
N ALA A 86 -2.71 -7.74 -12.09
CA ALA A 86 -3.38 -7.16 -10.93
C ALA A 86 -2.49 -6.14 -10.20
N MET A 87 -1.20 -6.45 -10.03
CA MET A 87 -0.24 -5.52 -9.44
C MET A 87 -0.07 -4.26 -10.30
N ARG A 88 -0.03 -4.41 -11.62
CA ARG A 88 0.08 -3.29 -12.59
C ARG A 88 -1.14 -2.38 -12.54
N GLU A 89 -2.34 -2.96 -12.49
CA GLU A 89 -3.60 -2.21 -12.37
C GLU A 89 -3.64 -1.41 -11.06
N VAL A 90 -3.31 -2.06 -9.94
CA VAL A 90 -3.25 -1.41 -8.62
C VAL A 90 -2.23 -0.27 -8.61
N LEU A 91 -1.04 -0.46 -9.19
CA LEU A 91 -0.04 0.60 -9.25
C LEU A 91 -0.49 1.78 -10.13
N SER A 92 -1.11 1.50 -11.29
CA SER A 92 -1.68 2.53 -12.16
C SER A 92 -2.73 3.35 -11.42
N LYS A 93 -3.64 2.68 -10.70
CA LYS A 93 -4.67 3.33 -9.93
C LYS A 93 -4.10 4.13 -8.75
N ALA A 94 -3.09 3.59 -8.05
CA ALA A 94 -2.40 4.32 -6.98
C ALA A 94 -1.74 5.61 -7.46
N VAL A 95 -1.29 5.64 -8.72
CA VAL A 95 -0.74 6.85 -9.36
C VAL A 95 -1.86 7.83 -9.68
N SER A 96 -2.97 7.38 -10.28
CA SER A 96 -4.10 8.27 -10.64
C SER A 96 -4.78 8.89 -9.42
N GLU A 97 -4.79 8.19 -8.29
CA GLU A 97 -5.28 8.68 -7.00
C GLU A 97 -4.23 9.48 -6.19
N ASP A 98 -3.10 9.80 -6.82
CA ASP A 98 -1.97 10.55 -6.24
C ASP A 98 -1.48 10.02 -4.89
N LEU A 99 -1.50 8.70 -4.70
CA LEU A 99 -0.98 8.10 -3.48
C LEU A 99 0.53 8.34 -3.37
N CYS A 100 1.00 8.59 -2.15
CA CYS A 100 2.41 8.80 -1.87
C CYS A 100 3.27 7.54 -2.17
N LEU A 101 4.58 7.73 -2.27
CA LEU A 101 5.55 6.65 -2.52
C LEU A 101 5.34 5.45 -1.59
N ASP A 102 5.20 5.71 -0.29
CA ASP A 102 5.10 4.65 0.72
C ASP A 102 3.85 3.78 0.50
N ALA A 103 2.72 4.41 0.14
CA ALA A 103 1.48 3.70 -0.19
C ALA A 103 1.62 2.88 -1.48
N ARG A 104 2.22 3.46 -2.54
CA ARG A 104 2.45 2.75 -3.79
C ARG A 104 3.32 1.51 -3.59
N PHE A 105 4.40 1.64 -2.81
CA PHE A 105 5.29 0.53 -2.52
C PHE A 105 4.61 -0.52 -1.63
N ALA A 106 3.91 -0.11 -0.57
CA ALA A 106 3.20 -1.02 0.32
C ALA A 106 2.06 -1.77 -0.39
N LEU A 107 1.39 -1.16 -1.37
CA LEU A 107 0.42 -1.82 -2.24
C LEU A 107 1.04 -2.96 -3.05
N MET A 108 2.29 -2.82 -3.52
CA MET A 108 2.98 -3.90 -4.23
C MET A 108 3.24 -5.08 -3.29
N THR A 109 3.58 -4.82 -2.03
CA THR A 109 3.81 -5.88 -1.03
C THR A 109 2.50 -6.54 -0.53
N ALA A 110 1.32 -5.98 -0.86
CA ALA A 110 0.03 -6.62 -0.57
C ALA A 110 -0.15 -7.96 -1.31
N PHE A 111 0.56 -8.17 -2.41
CA PHE A 111 0.57 -9.43 -3.18
C PHE A 111 1.51 -10.50 -2.61
N CYS A 112 2.32 -10.19 -1.60
CA CYS A 112 3.09 -11.17 -0.85
C CYS A 112 2.17 -12.18 -0.15
N ARG A 113 2.66 -13.40 0.09
CA ARG A 113 1.89 -14.47 0.72
C ARG A 113 1.39 -14.12 2.12
N ASN A 114 2.23 -13.42 2.90
CA ASN A 114 1.94 -13.03 4.28
C ASN A 114 2.65 -11.73 4.68
N ALA A 115 2.39 -11.27 5.90
CA ALA A 115 2.95 -10.03 6.44
C ALA A 115 4.48 -10.08 6.66
N GLU A 116 5.01 -11.25 7.00
CA GLU A 116 6.44 -11.46 7.19
C GLU A 116 7.19 -11.30 5.86
N GLU A 117 6.70 -11.93 4.80
CA GLU A 117 7.26 -11.78 3.46
C GLU A 117 7.17 -10.33 2.96
N ALA A 118 6.05 -9.64 3.20
CA ALA A 118 5.89 -8.22 2.86
C ALA A 118 6.94 -7.35 3.57
N GLN A 119 7.17 -7.61 4.86
CA GLN A 119 8.19 -6.92 5.64
C GLN A 119 9.59 -7.24 5.14
N GLN A 120 9.88 -8.53 4.87
CA GLN A 120 11.19 -8.98 4.42
C GLN A 120 11.52 -8.41 3.03
N THR A 121 10.55 -8.37 2.12
CA THR A 121 10.71 -7.74 0.80
C THR A 121 11.14 -6.28 0.94
N ALA A 122 10.48 -5.53 1.81
CA ALA A 122 10.86 -4.14 2.09
C ALA A 122 12.24 -4.04 2.77
N ALA A 123 12.52 -4.92 3.74
CA ALA A 123 13.79 -4.93 4.47
C ALA A 123 14.98 -5.28 3.58
N ASN A 124 14.81 -6.21 2.64
CA ASN A 124 15.86 -6.61 1.68
C ASN A 124 16.31 -5.43 0.80
N LEU A 125 15.41 -4.49 0.52
CA LEU A 125 15.73 -3.25 -0.19
C LEU A 125 16.25 -2.14 0.72
N ARG A 126 16.45 -2.41 2.01
CA ARG A 126 16.89 -1.41 3.00
C ARG A 126 15.97 -0.18 3.03
N THR A 127 14.66 -0.39 2.86
CA THR A 127 13.69 0.69 2.99
C THR A 127 13.64 1.23 4.43
N PRO A 128 13.13 2.47 4.65
CA PRO A 128 12.92 2.98 6.00
C PRO A 128 12.06 2.05 6.85
N VAL A 129 12.37 1.91 8.14
CA VAL A 129 11.66 1.03 9.07
C VAL A 129 10.15 1.32 9.11
N ALA A 130 9.77 2.59 9.01
CA ALA A 130 8.35 2.99 8.96
C ALA A 130 7.62 2.37 7.76
N LEU A 131 8.27 2.31 6.60
CA LEU A 131 7.72 1.69 5.40
C LEU A 131 7.64 0.16 5.53
N GLN A 132 8.66 -0.49 6.11
CA GLN A 132 8.62 -1.93 6.41
C GLN A 132 7.43 -2.27 7.30
N GLN A 133 7.18 -1.46 8.35
CA GLN A 133 6.04 -1.60 9.24
C GLN A 133 4.71 -1.36 8.53
N LEU A 134 4.65 -0.40 7.60
CA LEU A 134 3.45 -0.15 6.80
C LEU A 134 3.12 -1.36 5.92
N CYS A 135 4.10 -1.93 5.23
CA CYS A 135 3.94 -3.12 4.39
C CYS A 135 3.39 -4.31 5.19
N SER A 136 4.04 -4.63 6.32
CA SER A 136 3.63 -5.72 7.21
C SER A 136 2.23 -5.49 7.79
N CYS A 137 1.97 -4.28 8.30
CA CYS A 137 0.69 -3.92 8.92
C CYS A 137 -0.45 -3.98 7.90
N PHE A 138 -0.29 -3.38 6.73
CA PHE A 138 -1.31 -3.39 5.67
C PHE A 138 -1.64 -4.82 5.24
N ARG A 139 -0.61 -5.65 4.98
CA ARG A 139 -0.80 -7.06 4.60
C ARG A 139 -1.53 -7.86 5.69
N THR A 140 -1.23 -7.60 6.97
CA THR A 140 -1.92 -8.22 8.11
C THR A 140 -3.40 -7.85 8.18
N LEU A 141 -3.73 -6.61 7.84
CA LEU A 141 -5.09 -6.07 7.97
C LEU A 141 -6.00 -6.36 6.77
N LEU A 142 -5.48 -6.87 5.65
CA LEU A 142 -6.28 -7.13 4.45
C LEU A 142 -7.56 -7.96 4.71
N PRO A 143 -7.53 -9.07 5.48
CA PRO A 143 -8.76 -9.81 5.80
C PRO A 143 -9.77 -8.96 6.57
N LEU A 144 -9.30 -8.18 7.55
CA LEU A 144 -10.16 -7.31 8.36
C LEU A 144 -10.79 -6.17 7.54
N PHE A 145 -10.06 -5.64 6.56
CA PHE A 145 -10.63 -4.67 5.61
C PHE A 145 -11.78 -5.28 4.80
N ALA A 146 -11.63 -6.53 4.35
CA ALA A 146 -12.67 -7.23 3.60
C ALA A 146 -13.91 -7.51 4.45
N GLU A 147 -13.74 -7.75 5.75
CA GLU A 147 -14.78 -8.08 6.72
C GLU A 147 -15.42 -6.87 7.40
N ALA A 148 -14.90 -5.65 7.22
CA ALA A 148 -15.34 -4.44 7.90
C ALA A 148 -16.69 -3.91 7.35
N VAL A 149 -17.76 -4.67 7.58
CA VAL A 149 -19.11 -4.39 7.06
C VAL A 149 -20.08 -3.83 8.11
N ASP A 150 -19.77 -3.94 9.39
CA ASP A 150 -20.53 -3.45 10.52
C ASP A 150 -19.67 -2.72 11.57
N ALA A 151 -20.29 -2.20 12.63
CA ALA A 151 -19.59 -1.46 13.69
C ALA A 151 -18.58 -2.32 14.46
N GLN A 152 -18.84 -3.61 14.65
CA GLN A 152 -17.97 -4.53 15.40
C GLN A 152 -16.72 -4.85 14.58
N THR A 153 -16.89 -5.24 13.33
CA THR A 153 -15.81 -5.62 12.43
C THR A 153 -14.97 -4.40 12.04
N ALA A 154 -15.59 -3.25 11.79
CA ALA A 154 -14.88 -1.99 11.60
C ALA A 154 -14.09 -1.58 12.86
N GLY A 155 -14.68 -1.72 14.05
CA GLY A 155 -14.00 -1.48 15.32
C GLY A 155 -12.78 -2.38 15.50
N ALA A 156 -12.88 -3.66 15.16
CA ALA A 156 -11.76 -4.62 15.23
C ALA A 156 -10.62 -4.23 14.27
N LEU A 157 -10.94 -3.79 13.05
CA LEU A 157 -9.98 -3.26 12.08
C LEU A 157 -9.24 -2.05 12.65
N LEU A 158 -9.97 -1.05 13.17
CA LEU A 158 -9.40 0.19 13.70
C LEU A 158 -8.52 -0.04 14.93
N GLU A 159 -8.92 -0.97 15.81
CA GLU A 159 -8.16 -1.38 16.98
C GLU A 159 -6.85 -2.09 16.58
N ARG A 160 -6.92 -3.10 15.69
CA ARG A 160 -5.75 -3.82 15.17
C ARG A 160 -4.80 -2.91 14.38
N GLY A 161 -5.35 -1.96 13.64
CA GLY A 161 -4.60 -0.97 12.85
C GLY A 161 -3.95 0.13 13.70
N ASP A 162 -4.19 0.14 15.03
CA ASP A 162 -3.68 1.14 15.96
C ASP A 162 -4.11 2.57 15.58
N ALA A 163 -5.39 2.72 15.15
CA ALA A 163 -5.94 3.98 14.65
C ALA A 163 -5.80 5.14 15.66
N LEU A 164 -5.82 4.85 16.97
CA LEU A 164 -5.71 5.87 18.01
C LEU A 164 -4.33 6.50 18.10
N ARG A 165 -3.28 5.70 17.96
CA ARG A 165 -1.90 6.19 18.06
C ARG A 165 -1.36 6.66 16.73
N ARG A 166 -1.89 6.11 15.63
CA ARG A 166 -1.40 6.36 14.27
C ARG A 166 -2.58 6.62 13.31
N PRO A 167 -3.40 7.66 13.56
CA PRO A 167 -4.61 7.91 12.77
C PRO A 167 -4.29 8.19 11.29
N GLU A 168 -3.20 8.90 11.01
CA GLU A 168 -2.76 9.20 9.64
C GLU A 168 -2.36 7.93 8.88
N ARG A 169 -1.65 7.00 9.55
CA ARG A 169 -1.32 5.70 8.95
C ARG A 169 -2.57 4.87 8.67
N MET A 170 -3.55 4.90 9.58
CA MET A 170 -4.81 4.19 9.38
C MET A 170 -5.58 4.78 8.20
N ALA A 171 -5.69 6.10 8.10
CA ALA A 171 -6.31 6.77 6.97
C ALA A 171 -5.61 6.42 5.63
N LEU A 172 -4.27 6.40 5.62
CA LEU A 172 -3.50 5.97 4.46
C LEU A 172 -3.82 4.52 4.07
N MET A 173 -3.86 3.59 5.02
CA MET A 173 -4.20 2.18 4.76
C MET A 173 -5.64 2.02 4.26
N ILE A 174 -6.59 2.83 4.73
CA ILE A 174 -7.96 2.84 4.21
C ILE A 174 -7.97 3.29 2.74
N ARG A 175 -7.22 4.34 2.37
CA ARG A 175 -7.08 4.77 0.97
C ARG A 175 -6.37 3.72 0.11
N MET A 176 -5.35 3.04 0.64
CA MET A 176 -4.73 1.91 -0.04
C MET A 176 -5.73 0.77 -0.29
N TRP A 177 -6.60 0.49 0.67
CA TRP A 177 -7.66 -0.50 0.51
C TRP A 177 -8.67 -0.10 -0.57
N GLU A 178 -9.01 1.18 -0.70
CA GLU A 178 -9.86 1.70 -1.79
C GLU A 178 -9.27 1.36 -3.16
N VAL A 179 -7.97 1.63 -3.34
CA VAL A 179 -7.27 1.33 -4.58
C VAL A 179 -7.23 -0.18 -4.86
N LEU A 180 -6.93 -0.99 -3.84
CA LEU A 180 -6.78 -2.44 -3.98
C LEU A 180 -8.12 -3.14 -4.22
N SER A 181 -9.17 -2.75 -3.50
CA SER A 181 -10.49 -3.40 -3.54
C SER A 181 -11.45 -2.80 -4.56
N GLN A 182 -11.16 -1.60 -5.05
CA GLN A 182 -12.03 -0.79 -5.90
C GLN A 182 -13.40 -0.46 -5.25
N LYS A 183 -13.47 -0.45 -3.91
CA LYS A 183 -14.68 -0.15 -3.14
C LYS A 183 -14.59 1.23 -2.52
N ASN A 184 -15.72 1.92 -2.41
CA ASN A 184 -15.79 3.18 -1.69
C ASN A 184 -15.48 2.98 -0.19
N VAL A 185 -14.61 3.80 0.35
CA VAL A 185 -14.12 3.70 1.74
C VAL A 185 -14.52 4.89 2.62
N GLU A 186 -15.36 5.80 2.13
CA GLU A 186 -15.80 6.99 2.90
C GLU A 186 -16.37 6.60 4.27
N LYS A 187 -17.11 5.48 4.31
CA LYS A 187 -17.65 4.96 5.56
C LYS A 187 -16.55 4.55 6.54
N LEU A 188 -15.49 3.90 6.09
CA LEU A 188 -14.36 3.51 6.93
C LEU A 188 -13.55 4.72 7.40
N LEU A 189 -13.36 5.73 6.54
CA LEU A 189 -12.72 6.98 6.94
C LEU A 189 -13.51 7.67 8.05
N LYS A 190 -14.84 7.77 7.87
CA LYS A 190 -15.71 8.35 8.89
C LYS A 190 -15.74 7.53 10.17
N ALA A 191 -15.72 6.20 10.07
CA ALA A 191 -15.60 5.31 11.23
C ALA A 191 -14.29 5.55 12.00
N SER A 192 -13.16 5.75 11.29
CA SER A 192 -11.87 6.08 11.92
C SER A 192 -11.93 7.41 12.69
N GLU A 193 -12.56 8.44 12.14
CA GLU A 193 -12.74 9.73 12.82
C GLU A 193 -13.59 9.56 14.10
N LEU A 194 -14.73 8.89 14.00
CA LEU A 194 -15.61 8.65 15.16
C LEU A 194 -14.94 7.83 16.24
N TRP A 195 -14.18 6.79 15.86
CA TRP A 195 -13.39 5.95 16.78
C TRP A 195 -12.37 6.75 17.57
N CYS A 196 -11.66 7.64 16.90
CA CYS A 196 -10.66 8.51 17.54
C CYS A 196 -11.30 9.64 18.37
N GLY A 197 -12.50 10.08 18.02
CA GLY A 197 -13.23 11.17 18.68
C GLY A 197 -13.84 10.80 20.05
N VAL A 198 -13.92 9.50 20.39
CA VAL A 198 -14.50 9.08 21.67
C VAL A 198 -13.64 9.52 22.85
N ASN A 199 -14.25 10.26 23.79
CA ASN A 199 -13.58 10.71 25.02
C ASN A 199 -13.43 9.55 26.01
N ALA A 200 -12.33 8.80 25.89
CA ALA A 200 -12.02 7.68 26.77
C ALA A 200 -11.91 8.08 28.26
N GLY A 201 -11.47 9.32 28.54
CA GLY A 201 -11.38 9.83 29.91
C GLY A 201 -12.74 10.03 30.57
N ALA A 202 -13.74 10.51 29.83
CA ALA A 202 -15.10 10.65 30.32
C ALA A 202 -15.71 9.26 30.63
N VAL A 203 -15.53 8.29 29.70
CA VAL A 203 -15.99 6.91 29.89
C VAL A 203 -15.32 6.27 31.12
N ALA A 204 -14.01 6.46 31.28
CA ALA A 204 -13.28 5.91 32.41
C ALA A 204 -13.76 6.47 33.77
N LYS A 205 -14.06 7.77 33.84
CA LYS A 205 -14.59 8.41 35.07
C LYS A 205 -15.97 7.90 35.46
N ALA A 206 -16.78 7.42 34.51
CA ALA A 206 -18.10 6.84 34.79
C ALA A 206 -18.04 5.42 35.31
N GLN A 207 -16.87 4.74 35.25
CA GLN A 207 -16.70 3.36 35.74
C GLN A 207 -16.27 3.34 37.20
N THR A 208 -17.00 2.60 38.00
CA THR A 208 -16.67 2.35 39.42
C THR A 208 -15.57 1.29 39.59
N ASN A 209 -15.45 0.35 38.65
CA ASN A 209 -14.44 -0.71 38.67
C ASN A 209 -13.36 -0.43 37.59
N PRO A 210 -12.11 -0.15 37.98
CA PRO A 210 -11.03 0.11 37.05
C PRO A 210 -10.75 -1.01 36.04
N ARG A 211 -11.02 -2.26 36.41
CA ARG A 211 -10.82 -3.42 35.53
C ARG A 211 -11.78 -3.44 34.34
N LEU A 212 -12.91 -2.75 34.43
CA LEU A 212 -13.91 -2.68 33.37
C LEU A 212 -13.66 -1.51 32.39
N ILE A 213 -12.75 -0.57 32.71
CA ILE A 213 -12.49 0.62 31.90
C ILE A 213 -12.12 0.27 30.45
N PRO A 214 -11.19 -0.67 30.16
CA PRO A 214 -10.84 -0.98 28.76
C PRO A 214 -12.04 -1.50 27.96
N ALA A 215 -12.85 -2.37 28.56
CA ALA A 215 -14.05 -2.92 27.90
C ALA A 215 -15.11 -1.84 27.68
N ALA A 216 -15.34 -0.97 28.66
CA ALA A 216 -16.30 0.14 28.56
C ALA A 216 -15.88 1.16 27.49
N VAL A 217 -14.60 1.51 27.42
CA VAL A 217 -14.08 2.41 26.36
C VAL A 217 -14.22 1.77 24.98
N ARG A 218 -13.93 0.47 24.86
CA ARG A 218 -14.13 -0.24 23.59
C ARG A 218 -15.60 -0.28 23.19
N ALA A 219 -16.50 -0.57 24.14
CA ALA A 219 -17.95 -0.58 23.89
C ALA A 219 -18.45 0.81 23.41
N ALA A 220 -18.06 1.88 24.11
CA ALA A 220 -18.43 3.25 23.71
C ALA A 220 -17.94 3.61 22.30
N ARG A 221 -16.77 3.14 21.89
CA ARG A 221 -16.27 3.34 20.52
C ARG A 221 -17.10 2.58 19.49
N ILE A 222 -17.45 1.33 19.76
CA ILE A 222 -18.30 0.54 18.87
C ILE A 222 -19.70 1.17 18.77
N GLU A 223 -20.26 1.63 19.89
CA GLU A 223 -21.54 2.33 19.93
C GLU A 223 -21.52 3.60 19.06
N ALA A 224 -20.45 4.36 19.10
CA ALA A 224 -20.26 5.54 18.24
C ALA A 224 -20.25 5.21 16.74
N LEU A 225 -19.90 4.00 16.35
CA LEU A 225 -19.93 3.53 14.96
C LEU A 225 -21.31 3.02 14.52
N GLN A 226 -22.15 2.55 15.42
CA GLN A 226 -23.43 1.89 15.09
C GLN A 226 -24.32 2.72 14.14
N PRO A 227 -24.56 4.04 14.35
CA PRO A 227 -25.39 4.82 13.46
C PRO A 227 -24.89 4.85 12.01
N LEU A 228 -23.57 4.81 11.84
CA LEU A 228 -22.92 4.83 10.53
C LEU A 228 -23.21 3.55 9.71
N PHE A 229 -23.34 2.42 10.39
CA PHE A 229 -23.58 1.12 9.75
C PHE A 229 -25.06 0.73 9.71
N ALA A 230 -25.91 1.20 10.63
CA ALA A 230 -27.35 0.96 10.63
C ALA A 230 -28.10 1.58 9.44
N ALA A 231 -27.57 2.69 8.89
CA ALA A 231 -28.19 3.37 7.74
C ALA A 231 -28.13 2.55 6.44
N SER A 232 -27.25 1.54 6.34
CA SER A 232 -27.09 0.72 5.14
C SER A 232 -28.10 -0.41 5.01
N GLU A 233 -28.67 -0.90 6.12
CA GLU A 233 -29.68 -1.97 6.11
C GLU A 233 -31.02 -1.51 5.58
N LYS A 234 -31.35 -0.21 5.73
CA LYS A 234 -32.62 0.36 5.22
C LYS A 234 -32.65 0.60 3.72
N ALA A 235 -31.47 0.74 3.07
CA ALA A 235 -31.40 0.98 1.63
C ALA A 235 -31.48 -0.32 0.81
N GLY A 236 -31.21 -1.49 1.40
CA GLY A 236 -31.24 -2.80 0.74
C GLY A 236 -32.62 -3.47 0.69
N ASN A 237 -33.62 -3.00 1.46
CA ASN A 237 -34.90 -3.69 1.62
C ASN A 237 -36.09 -3.05 0.85
N HIS A 238 -35.84 -2.18 -0.12
CA HIS A 238 -36.89 -1.52 -0.94
C HIS A 238 -36.88 -1.97 -2.41
N GLY A 239 -36.51 -3.22 -2.69
CA GLY A 239 -36.42 -3.74 -4.06
C GLY A 239 -37.05 -5.12 -4.27
N HIS A 240 -38.13 -5.50 -3.53
CA HIS A 240 -38.90 -6.67 -3.93
C HIS A 240 -40.31 -6.60 -3.36
N ASP A 241 -41.18 -5.76 -3.98
CA ASP A 241 -42.62 -5.94 -3.90
C ASP A 241 -43.28 -5.40 -5.19
N GLY A 242 -44.00 -6.29 -5.86
CA GLY A 242 -45.06 -5.89 -6.76
C GLY A 242 -44.83 -6.03 -8.25
N SER A 243 -45.07 -7.20 -8.79
CA SER A 243 -45.96 -7.31 -9.97
C SER A 243 -46.52 -8.72 -10.09
N GLN A 244 -47.79 -8.83 -9.81
CA GLN A 244 -48.69 -9.88 -10.28
C GLN A 244 -48.88 -9.77 -11.81
#